data_e11f41cd420aa65f79252289e0e2f62c
#
_entry.id   e11f41cd420aa65f79252289e0e2f62c
#
_cell.length_a   1.000
_cell.length_b   1.000
_cell.length_c   1.000
_cell.angle_alpha   90.00
_cell.angle_beta   90.00
_cell.angle_gamma   90.00
#
_symmetry.space_group_name_H-M   'P 1'
#
loop_
_entity.id
_entity.type
_entity.pdbx_description
1 polymer ?
#
loop_
_entity_poly.entity_id
_entity_poly.type
_entity_poly.pdbx_seq_one_letter_code
_entity_poly.pdbx_strand_id
1 'polypeptide(L)'
;MAISSVVSNFELLVKPLVQPSADILGAGRTIIQGYFLSISNLNSNSAVTLRLNFRAQTSNISANSLLAFWDVNGNNSLLNPVFSSATNQIYQVTVPARDTGLFILQPNVAEPKIVDAANTELRGYLVTSLASPFGTTKYNLLLSPEHRGTFLPRGYRTHLRSQELRASLLSIS
;
A
#
# COMPACT_ATOMS: atom_id res chain seq x y z
N MET A 1 25.47 0.98 14.27
CA MET A 1 24.45 1.97 13.85
C MET A 1 23.71 1.38 12.67
N ALA A 2 22.40 1.16 12.75
CA ALA A 2 21.65 0.61 11.63
C ALA A 2 21.63 1.66 10.49
N ILE A 3 22.10 1.28 9.32
CA ILE A 3 22.07 2.15 8.14
C ILE A 3 20.63 2.14 7.62
N SER A 4 20.00 3.29 7.61
CA SER A 4 18.67 3.49 7.04
C SER A 4 18.73 4.53 5.94
N SER A 5 17.91 4.37 4.92
CA SER A 5 17.80 5.31 3.79
C SER A 5 16.36 5.71 3.56
N VAL A 6 16.12 6.97 3.30
CA VAL A 6 14.82 7.45 2.80
C VAL A 6 14.70 7.03 1.33
N VAL A 7 13.58 6.41 0.99
CA VAL A 7 13.32 5.89 -0.36
C VAL A 7 12.52 6.89 -1.17
N SER A 8 11.36 7.28 -0.66
CA SER A 8 10.41 8.15 -1.37
C SER A 8 9.33 8.67 -0.42
N ASN A 9 8.54 9.59 -0.91
CA ASN A 9 7.22 9.86 -0.34
C ASN A 9 6.24 8.77 -0.74
N PHE A 10 5.14 8.62 0.00
CA PHE A 10 3.98 7.84 -0.38
C PHE A 10 2.69 8.61 -0.16
N GLU A 11 1.68 8.29 -0.95
CA GLU A 11 0.33 8.80 -0.82
C GLU A 11 -0.69 7.70 -1.10
N LEU A 12 -1.64 7.51 -0.19
CA LEU A 12 -2.74 6.55 -0.33
C LEU A 12 -4.05 7.32 -0.30
N LEU A 13 -4.92 7.08 -1.28
CA LEU A 13 -6.17 7.81 -1.45
C LEU A 13 -7.35 6.88 -1.67
N VAL A 14 -8.47 7.23 -1.03
CA VAL A 14 -9.83 6.91 -1.47
C VAL A 14 -10.64 8.17 -1.26
N LYS A 15 -10.74 9.02 -2.28
CA LYS A 15 -11.46 10.30 -2.19
C LYS A 15 -11.93 10.77 -3.57
N PRO A 16 -12.99 11.61 -3.64
CA PRO A 16 -13.40 12.23 -4.88
C PRO A 16 -12.33 13.18 -5.43
N LEU A 17 -12.31 13.38 -6.74
CA LEU A 17 -11.57 14.49 -7.31
C LEU A 17 -12.05 15.82 -6.73
N VAL A 18 -11.09 16.72 -6.48
CA VAL A 18 -11.38 18.07 -5.97
C VAL A 18 -11.89 18.99 -7.08
N GLN A 19 -12.68 19.98 -6.68
CA GLN A 19 -13.12 21.08 -7.52
C GLN A 19 -11.90 21.91 -8.02
N PRO A 20 -11.91 22.48 -9.24
CA PRO A 20 -13.01 22.47 -10.23
C PRO A 20 -12.98 21.25 -11.17
N SER A 21 -11.98 20.38 -11.07
CA SER A 21 -11.79 19.25 -11.99
C SER A 21 -12.99 18.28 -12.01
N ALA A 22 -13.65 18.13 -10.86
CA ALA A 22 -14.83 17.27 -10.74
C ALA A 22 -16.02 17.78 -11.59
N ASP A 23 -16.18 19.09 -11.72
CA ASP A 23 -17.31 19.71 -12.44
C ASP A 23 -17.10 19.69 -13.94
N ILE A 24 -15.89 20.01 -14.41
CA ILE A 24 -15.58 20.12 -15.83
C ILE A 24 -15.82 18.82 -16.59
N LEU A 25 -15.53 17.68 -15.94
CA LEU A 25 -15.61 16.36 -16.59
C LEU A 25 -16.84 15.55 -16.17
N GLY A 26 -17.73 16.09 -15.33
CA GLY A 26 -18.75 15.29 -14.66
C GLY A 26 -18.09 14.11 -13.89
N ALA A 27 -16.84 14.32 -13.51
CA ALA A 27 -15.93 13.29 -13.04
C ALA A 27 -15.85 13.24 -11.50
N GLY A 28 -16.96 13.50 -10.82
CA GLY A 28 -17.05 13.28 -9.36
C GLY A 28 -16.81 11.83 -8.95
N ARG A 29 -15.85 11.16 -9.62
CA ARG A 29 -15.47 9.78 -9.33
C ARG A 29 -14.45 9.75 -8.21
N THR A 30 -14.59 8.75 -7.36
CA THR A 30 -13.61 8.46 -6.31
C THR A 30 -12.35 7.86 -6.96
N ILE A 31 -11.20 8.47 -6.68
CA ILE A 31 -9.90 7.88 -6.98
C ILE A 31 -9.52 6.90 -5.88
N ILE A 32 -8.95 5.77 -6.28
CA ILE A 32 -8.24 4.84 -5.39
C ILE A 32 -6.79 4.87 -5.82
N GLN A 33 -5.88 5.19 -4.89
CA GLN A 33 -4.45 5.22 -5.17
C GLN A 33 -3.69 4.43 -4.12
N GLY A 34 -2.77 3.59 -4.60
CA GLY A 34 -1.83 2.81 -3.79
C GLY A 34 -0.38 3.20 -4.07
N TYR A 35 0.49 2.76 -3.18
CA TYR A 35 1.94 2.87 -3.29
C TYR A 35 2.51 1.50 -3.67
N PHE A 36 3.41 1.50 -4.66
CA PHE A 36 4.08 0.33 -5.21
C PHE A 36 5.58 0.53 -5.13
N LEU A 37 6.31 -0.49 -4.71
CA LEU A 37 7.77 -0.45 -4.62
C LEU A 37 8.36 -1.72 -5.20
N SER A 38 8.97 -1.62 -6.37
CA SER A 38 9.81 -2.69 -6.90
C SER A 38 11.17 -2.66 -6.20
N ILE A 39 11.60 -3.82 -5.71
CA ILE A 39 12.87 -3.99 -4.99
C ILE A 39 13.67 -5.08 -5.69
N SER A 40 14.77 -4.71 -6.35
CA SER A 40 15.67 -5.66 -6.98
C SER A 40 16.91 -5.85 -6.12
N ASN A 41 17.23 -7.11 -5.82
CA ASN A 41 18.47 -7.49 -5.14
C ASN A 41 19.53 -7.82 -6.18
N LEU A 42 20.49 -6.92 -6.40
CA LEU A 42 21.53 -7.05 -7.38
C LEU A 42 22.72 -7.92 -6.90
N ASN A 43 22.67 -8.42 -5.67
CA ASN A 43 23.69 -9.31 -5.15
C ASN A 43 23.53 -10.72 -5.69
N SER A 44 24.67 -11.35 -6.03
CA SER A 44 24.67 -12.63 -6.72
C SER A 44 24.40 -13.85 -5.83
N ASN A 45 24.70 -13.76 -4.54
CA ASN A 45 24.85 -14.95 -3.69
C ASN A 45 24.08 -14.89 -2.37
N SER A 46 23.38 -13.80 -2.06
CA SER A 46 22.70 -13.67 -0.78
C SER A 46 21.34 -12.97 -0.93
N ALA A 47 20.33 -13.54 -0.28
CA ALA A 47 19.06 -12.88 -0.08
C ALA A 47 19.24 -11.69 0.87
N VAL A 48 18.39 -10.68 0.74
CA VAL A 48 18.33 -9.53 1.64
C VAL A 48 16.97 -9.42 2.29
N THR A 49 16.95 -9.22 3.60
CA THR A 49 15.72 -8.93 4.33
C THR A 49 15.73 -7.47 4.76
N LEU A 50 14.69 -6.75 4.34
CA LEU A 50 14.51 -5.33 4.57
C LEU A 50 13.34 -5.07 5.52
N ARG A 51 13.46 -4.00 6.29
CA ARG A 51 12.35 -3.34 6.98
C ARG A 51 11.94 -2.12 6.19
N LEU A 52 10.67 -2.05 5.85
CA LEU A 52 10.03 -0.94 5.17
C LEU A 52 9.20 -0.18 6.21
N ASN A 53 9.70 0.98 6.65
CA ASN A 53 9.08 1.80 7.68
C ASN A 53 8.33 2.98 7.02
N PHE A 54 7.02 2.86 6.94
CA PHE A 54 6.11 3.90 6.48
C PHE A 54 5.82 4.86 7.63
N ARG A 55 6.15 6.13 7.46
CA ARG A 55 6.00 7.19 8.47
C ARG A 55 5.02 8.24 8.00
N ALA A 56 3.98 8.49 8.80
CA ALA A 56 2.97 9.52 8.58
C ALA A 56 2.79 10.34 9.86
N GLN A 57 3.00 11.65 9.81
CA GLN A 57 2.92 12.52 10.99
C GLN A 57 1.54 13.17 11.15
N THR A 58 0.89 13.50 10.04
CA THR A 58 -0.35 14.27 10.02
C THR A 58 -1.61 13.39 10.01
N SER A 59 -1.46 12.10 9.76
CA SER A 59 -2.55 11.14 9.71
C SER A 59 -2.19 9.89 10.50
N ASN A 60 -3.13 9.38 11.29
CA ASN A 60 -2.91 8.15 12.05
C ASN A 60 -2.90 6.94 11.10
N ILE A 61 -1.70 6.44 10.76
CA ILE A 61 -1.52 5.32 9.83
C ILE A 61 -2.17 4.03 10.35
N SER A 62 -2.15 3.79 11.67
CA SER A 62 -2.73 2.59 12.26
C SER A 62 -4.27 2.61 12.33
N ALA A 63 -4.89 3.80 12.23
CA ALA A 63 -6.34 3.94 12.20
C ALA A 63 -6.93 3.73 10.78
N ASN A 64 -6.07 3.70 9.76
CA ASN A 64 -6.51 3.44 8.39
C ASN A 64 -6.51 1.93 8.13
N SER A 65 -7.57 1.43 7.49
CA SER A 65 -7.61 0.06 7.01
C SER A 65 -6.78 -0.05 5.74
N LEU A 66 -5.62 -0.67 5.85
CA LEU A 66 -4.65 -0.84 4.77
C LEU A 66 -4.40 -2.31 4.49
N LEU A 67 -4.14 -2.62 3.22
CA LEU A 67 -3.66 -3.92 2.77
C LEU A 67 -2.23 -3.77 2.26
N ALA A 68 -1.35 -4.66 2.71
CA ALA A 68 -0.01 -4.77 2.18
C ALA A 68 0.20 -6.14 1.53
N PHE A 69 0.84 -6.17 0.37
CA PHE A 69 1.17 -7.39 -0.35
C PHE A 69 2.65 -7.42 -0.68
N TRP A 70 3.19 -8.63 -0.73
CA TRP A 70 4.52 -8.91 -1.22
C TRP A 70 4.44 -9.98 -2.30
N ASP A 71 4.86 -9.61 -3.49
CA ASP A 71 4.93 -10.48 -4.67
C ASP A 71 6.39 -10.73 -5.01
N VAL A 72 6.81 -11.97 -4.90
CA VAL A 72 8.17 -12.41 -5.21
C VAL A 72 8.13 -13.88 -5.64
N ASN A 73 8.94 -14.27 -6.60
CA ASN A 73 8.96 -15.65 -7.16
C ASN A 73 7.59 -16.14 -7.65
N GLY A 74 6.75 -15.24 -8.19
CA GLY A 74 5.40 -15.58 -8.64
C GLY A 74 4.42 -15.89 -7.53
N ASN A 75 4.75 -15.58 -6.28
CA ASN A 75 3.89 -15.77 -5.11
C ASN A 75 3.50 -14.42 -4.51
N ASN A 76 2.21 -14.12 -4.56
CA ASN A 76 1.64 -12.92 -3.97
C ASN A 76 1.04 -13.24 -2.60
N SER A 77 1.62 -12.68 -1.54
CA SER A 77 1.21 -12.93 -0.16
C SER A 77 0.80 -11.66 0.56
N LEU A 78 -0.28 -11.76 1.34
CA LEU A 78 -0.71 -10.69 2.23
C LEU A 78 0.29 -10.55 3.38
N LEU A 79 0.70 -9.31 3.66
CA LEU A 79 1.60 -8.99 4.76
C LEU A 79 0.87 -8.28 5.89
N ASN A 80 1.18 -8.71 7.10
CA ASN A 80 0.87 -7.93 8.30
C ASN A 80 2.08 -7.09 8.71
N PRO A 81 1.88 -5.88 9.26
CA PRO A 81 2.98 -5.09 9.79
C PRO A 81 3.62 -5.80 10.99
N VAL A 82 4.95 -5.84 11.03
CA VAL A 82 5.71 -6.34 12.19
C VAL A 82 5.71 -5.33 13.34
N PHE A 83 5.35 -4.09 13.07
CA PHE A 83 5.13 -3.03 14.05
C PHE A 83 4.10 -2.04 13.50
N SER A 84 3.20 -1.55 14.37
CA SER A 84 2.20 -0.55 14.05
C SER A 84 2.01 0.43 15.20
N SER A 85 2.00 1.72 14.88
CA SER A 85 1.68 2.83 15.78
C SER A 85 0.93 3.92 15.03
N ALA A 86 0.51 4.97 15.73
CA ALA A 86 -0.19 6.10 15.09
C ALA A 86 0.62 6.75 13.94
N THR A 87 1.95 6.75 14.04
CA THR A 87 2.84 7.43 13.09
C THR A 87 3.69 6.51 12.22
N ASN A 88 3.71 5.20 12.53
CA ASN A 88 4.57 4.25 11.81
C ASN A 88 3.89 2.90 11.60
N GLN A 89 4.08 2.35 10.40
CA GLN A 89 3.89 0.92 10.13
C GLN A 89 5.16 0.35 9.50
N ILE A 90 5.63 -0.79 10.04
CA ILE A 90 6.84 -1.45 9.56
C ILE A 90 6.46 -2.81 9.00
N TYR A 91 6.84 -3.05 7.75
CA TYR A 91 6.75 -4.35 7.09
C TYR A 91 8.13 -4.94 6.90
N GLN A 92 8.21 -6.27 6.85
CA GLN A 92 9.45 -6.97 6.59
C GLN A 92 9.31 -7.84 5.35
N VAL A 93 10.25 -7.69 4.41
CA VAL A 93 10.25 -8.41 3.14
C VAL A 93 11.63 -9.01 2.88
N THR A 94 11.67 -10.15 2.20
CA THR A 94 12.92 -10.80 1.79
C THR A 94 12.96 -10.92 0.28
N VAL A 95 14.03 -10.42 -0.33
CA VAL A 95 14.29 -10.51 -1.76
C VAL A 95 15.42 -11.51 -1.99
N PRO A 96 15.20 -12.60 -2.72
CA PRO A 96 16.26 -13.56 -3.07
C PRO A 96 17.39 -12.90 -3.85
N ALA A 97 18.54 -13.58 -3.94
CA ALA A 97 19.66 -13.13 -4.74
C ALA A 97 19.26 -13.04 -6.23
N ARG A 98 19.65 -11.96 -6.90
CA ARG A 98 19.36 -11.69 -8.32
C ARG A 98 17.87 -11.64 -8.69
N ASP A 99 17.01 -11.38 -7.73
CA ASP A 99 15.58 -11.37 -7.93
C ASP A 99 14.97 -10.00 -7.67
N THR A 100 13.72 -9.83 -8.09
CA THR A 100 12.94 -8.61 -7.89
C THR A 100 11.58 -8.97 -7.28
N GLY A 101 11.26 -8.32 -6.17
CA GLY A 101 9.93 -8.39 -5.58
C GLY A 101 9.18 -7.07 -5.71
N LEU A 102 7.86 -7.14 -5.64
CA LEU A 102 6.96 -5.99 -5.64
C LEU A 102 6.23 -5.90 -4.30
N PHE A 103 6.49 -4.83 -3.57
CA PHE A 103 5.71 -4.47 -2.38
C PHE A 103 4.58 -3.52 -2.80
N ILE A 104 3.37 -3.78 -2.28
CA ILE A 104 2.18 -2.98 -2.52
C ILE A 104 1.59 -2.56 -1.18
N LEU A 105 1.30 -1.27 -1.01
CA LEU A 105 0.52 -0.75 0.10
C LEU A 105 -0.66 0.04 -0.46
N GLN A 106 -1.88 -0.34 -0.06
CA GLN A 106 -3.10 0.27 -0.59
C GLN A 106 -4.20 0.37 0.48
N PRO A 107 -5.16 1.30 0.33
CA PRO A 107 -6.36 1.28 1.14
C PRO A 107 -7.13 -0.03 0.95
N ASN A 108 -7.74 -0.54 2.02
CA ASN A 108 -8.56 -1.74 1.98
C ASN A 108 -9.95 -1.46 1.40
N VAL A 109 -10.03 -1.39 0.09
CA VAL A 109 -11.29 -1.15 -0.64
C VAL A 109 -12.25 -2.35 -0.64
N ALA A 110 -11.83 -3.50 -0.11
CA ALA A 110 -12.74 -4.61 0.17
C ALA A 110 -13.70 -4.32 1.33
N GLU A 111 -13.38 -3.34 2.18
CA GLU A 111 -14.28 -2.85 3.20
C GLU A 111 -15.21 -1.76 2.64
N PRO A 112 -16.52 -2.00 2.52
CA PRO A 112 -17.47 -1.02 1.94
C PRO A 112 -17.42 0.35 2.62
N LYS A 113 -17.20 0.38 3.95
CA LYS A 113 -17.09 1.63 4.73
C LYS A 113 -15.97 2.56 4.23
N ILE A 114 -14.86 2.02 3.71
CA ILE A 114 -13.73 2.81 3.18
C ILE A 114 -14.13 3.51 1.88
N VAL A 115 -14.82 2.78 1.01
CA VAL A 115 -15.30 3.30 -0.27
C VAL A 115 -16.46 4.29 -0.08
N ASP A 116 -17.37 3.99 0.85
CA ASP A 116 -18.53 4.84 1.15
C ASP A 116 -18.14 6.16 1.81
N ALA A 117 -17.21 6.12 2.75
CA ALA A 117 -16.69 7.33 3.39
C ALA A 117 -15.91 8.20 2.38
N ALA A 118 -15.17 7.57 1.46
CA ALA A 118 -14.39 8.22 0.42
C ALA A 118 -13.57 9.43 0.94
N ASN A 119 -12.96 9.27 2.12
CA ASN A 119 -12.21 10.31 2.81
C ASN A 119 -10.81 9.87 3.25
N THR A 120 -10.35 8.72 2.76
CA THR A 120 -8.99 8.26 3.04
C THR A 120 -7.98 9.13 2.31
N GLU A 121 -7.10 9.76 3.07
CA GLU A 121 -5.97 10.52 2.57
C GLU A 121 -4.81 10.34 3.57
N LEU A 122 -3.81 9.58 3.17
CA LEU A 122 -2.64 9.28 4.00
C LEU A 122 -1.39 9.60 3.22
N ARG A 123 -0.56 10.51 3.76
CA ARG A 123 0.72 10.92 3.17
C ARG A 123 1.84 10.76 4.16
N GLY A 124 3.00 10.42 3.63
CA GLY A 124 4.19 10.28 4.43
C GLY A 124 5.41 9.93 3.60
N TYR A 125 6.38 9.29 4.23
CA TYR A 125 7.60 8.86 3.56
C TYR A 125 8.03 7.48 4.04
N LEU A 126 8.72 6.77 3.15
CA LEU A 126 9.26 5.45 3.41
C LEU A 126 10.74 5.52 3.76
N VAL A 127 11.10 4.89 4.86
CA VAL A 127 12.49 4.63 5.24
C VAL A 127 12.75 3.13 5.18
N THR A 128 13.81 2.71 4.50
CA THR A 128 14.25 1.32 4.50
C THR A 128 15.49 1.11 5.35
N SER A 129 15.62 -0.07 5.93
CA SER A 129 16.81 -0.54 6.64
C SER A 129 16.95 -2.06 6.51
N LEU A 130 18.14 -2.58 6.75
CA LEU A 130 18.35 -4.02 6.88
C LEU A 130 17.63 -4.54 8.13
N ALA A 131 16.98 -5.70 8.03
CA ALA A 131 16.31 -6.32 9.18
C ALA A 131 17.31 -6.83 10.23
N SER A 132 18.49 -7.27 9.79
CA SER A 132 19.61 -7.67 10.64
C SER A 132 20.80 -6.75 10.42
N PRO A 133 21.01 -5.74 11.29
CA PRO A 133 22.07 -4.76 11.13
C PRO A 133 23.46 -5.27 11.48
N PHE A 134 23.58 -6.55 11.88
CA PHE A 134 24.83 -7.15 12.31
C PHE A 134 25.59 -7.74 11.14
N GLY A 135 26.71 -7.12 10.79
CA GLY A 135 27.63 -7.56 9.76
C GLY A 135 28.18 -6.41 8.92
N THR A 136 29.24 -6.70 8.19
CA THR A 136 29.89 -5.76 7.23
C THR A 136 29.32 -5.90 5.82
N THR A 137 28.29 -6.73 5.65
CA THR A 137 27.73 -7.03 4.33
C THR A 137 27.03 -5.81 3.75
N LYS A 138 27.53 -5.38 2.60
CA LYS A 138 26.89 -4.35 1.78
C LYS A 138 25.96 -5.03 0.77
N TYR A 139 24.77 -4.49 0.58
CA TYR A 139 23.83 -4.95 -0.42
C TYR A 139 23.63 -3.89 -1.49
N ASN A 140 23.70 -4.32 -2.74
CA ASN A 140 23.33 -3.48 -3.88
C ASN A 140 21.88 -3.73 -4.21
N LEU A 141 21.05 -2.69 -4.07
CA LEU A 141 19.61 -2.76 -4.27
C LEU A 141 19.21 -1.67 -5.27
N LEU A 142 18.25 -2.00 -6.13
CA LEU A 142 17.50 -1.02 -6.91
C LEU A 142 16.11 -0.91 -6.33
N LEU A 143 15.70 0.31 -5.98
CA LEU A 143 14.39 0.63 -5.43
C LEU A 143 13.66 1.56 -6.39
N SER A 144 12.50 1.15 -6.89
CA SER A 144 11.68 1.93 -7.83
C SER A 144 10.28 2.15 -7.25
N PRO A 145 10.05 3.29 -6.59
CA PRO A 145 8.74 3.65 -6.05
C PRO A 145 7.81 4.19 -7.15
N GLU A 146 6.54 3.81 -7.06
CA GLU A 146 5.48 4.29 -7.95
C GLU A 146 4.18 4.53 -7.19
N HIS A 147 3.36 5.46 -7.68
CA HIS A 147 1.96 5.59 -7.30
C HIS A 147 1.10 5.13 -8.47
N ARG A 148 0.20 4.19 -8.20
CA ARG A 148 -0.76 3.71 -9.19
C ARG A 148 -2.17 3.96 -8.67
N GLY A 149 -3.01 4.51 -9.52
CA GLY A 149 -4.38 4.86 -9.17
C GLY A 149 -5.38 4.46 -10.24
N THR A 150 -6.63 4.28 -9.80
CA THR A 150 -7.78 4.06 -10.67
C THR A 150 -8.98 4.82 -10.14
N PHE A 151 -9.99 4.97 -11.00
CA PHE A 151 -11.26 5.56 -10.59
C PHE A 151 -12.31 4.48 -10.40
N LEU A 152 -13.10 4.60 -9.35
CA LEU A 152 -14.29 3.77 -9.20
C LEU A 152 -15.27 4.01 -10.36
N PRO A 153 -15.88 2.94 -10.91
CA PRO A 153 -16.91 3.08 -11.93
C PRO A 153 -18.07 3.95 -11.45
N ARG A 154 -18.74 4.64 -12.38
CA ARG A 154 -20.01 5.32 -12.06
C ARG A 154 -21.03 4.28 -11.55
N GLY A 155 -21.75 4.64 -10.50
CA GLY A 155 -22.75 3.76 -9.94
C GLY A 155 -22.22 2.61 -9.08
N TYR A 156 -20.91 2.55 -8.81
CA TYR A 156 -20.29 1.50 -7.98
C TYR A 156 -21.02 1.33 -6.62
N ARG A 157 -21.38 2.43 -5.96
CA ARG A 157 -22.14 2.40 -4.69
C ARG A 157 -23.52 1.75 -4.83
N THR A 158 -24.19 1.98 -5.96
CA THR A 158 -25.50 1.40 -6.24
C THR A 158 -25.40 -0.09 -6.52
N HIS A 159 -24.30 -0.52 -7.15
CA HIS A 159 -24.06 -1.93 -7.49
C HIS A 159 -23.74 -2.77 -6.25
N LEU A 160 -22.92 -2.27 -5.34
CA LEU A 160 -22.60 -2.96 -4.08
C LEU A 160 -23.86 -3.14 -3.22
N ARG A 161 -24.67 -2.09 -3.04
CA ARG A 161 -25.92 -2.17 -2.28
C ARG A 161 -26.90 -3.17 -2.88
N SER A 162 -26.95 -3.29 -4.20
CA SER A 162 -27.80 -4.29 -4.86
C SER A 162 -27.30 -5.73 -4.67
N GLN A 163 -25.99 -5.93 -4.56
CA GLN A 163 -25.40 -7.25 -4.25
C GLN A 163 -25.60 -7.63 -2.77
N GLU A 164 -25.43 -6.70 -1.84
CA GLU A 164 -25.70 -6.92 -0.41
C GLU A 164 -27.17 -7.24 -0.16
N LEU A 165 -28.11 -6.53 -0.81
CA LEU A 165 -29.53 -6.83 -0.76
C LEU A 165 -29.87 -8.22 -1.31
N ARG A 166 -29.22 -8.63 -2.41
CA ARG A 166 -29.42 -9.98 -2.96
C ARG A 166 -28.82 -11.06 -2.06
N ALA A 167 -27.66 -10.84 -1.46
CA ALA A 167 -27.05 -11.75 -0.51
C ALA A 167 -27.90 -11.92 0.76
N SER A 168 -28.46 -10.83 1.29
CA SER A 168 -29.33 -10.86 2.46
C SER A 168 -30.67 -11.57 2.19
N LEU A 169 -31.24 -11.43 0.99
CA LEU A 169 -32.46 -12.15 0.59
C LEU A 169 -32.24 -13.65 0.41
N LEU A 170 -31.06 -14.08 -0.03
CA LEU A 170 -30.71 -15.49 -0.17
C LEU A 170 -30.35 -16.17 1.15
N SER A 171 -30.05 -15.41 2.21
CA SER A 171 -29.76 -15.95 3.54
C SER A 171 -31.02 -16.17 4.41
N ILE A 172 -32.20 -15.78 3.93
CA ILE A 172 -33.50 -15.90 4.65
C ILE A 172 -34.36 -17.04 4.07
N SER A 173 -33.91 -17.69 3.03
CA SER A 173 -34.51 -18.90 2.45
C SER A 173 -33.69 -20.15 2.84
#